data_f1bd8cca767085d5b3ceebaade68ffa3
#
_entry.id   f1bd8cca767085d5b3ceebaade68ffa3
#
_cell.length_a   1.000
_cell.length_b   1.000
_cell.length_c   1.000
_cell.angle_alpha   90.00
_cell.angle_beta   90.00
_cell.angle_gamma   90.00
#
_symmetry.space_group_name_H-M   'P 1'
#
loop_
_entity.id
_entity.type
_entity.pdbx_description
1 polymer ?
#
loop_
_entity_poly.entity_id
_entity_poly.type
_entity_poly.pdbx_seq_one_letter_code
_entity_poly.pdbx_strand_id
1 'polypeptide(L)'
;MKTRLTLVVLFGFSTFIFSQKKPKIKGNKMLIEVHKTIDEKFDTIEIDDGLEVNLYQGNQNSYMLKTDYNLVDVIKFVVYENTLKIYTSSKIVSKKKLLLNLTVNELEHIILKNGVKLKGKERLTSDKLYVSGYSSCRFDLNVKAEDVTVTLHRNSGGKINKSDNTTIVMNDRTDLKGDISTGKLRVTMNKSAQLNLDGESDLAIFNLKDAAELNAKNMKATSADLYTTISSDVHLHVKKNIELYAEGRSKIYIYGDPKIEIKGLTDKSRIIKK
;
A
#
# COMPACT_ATOMS: atom_id res chain seq x y z
N MET A 1 54.90 11.25 -42.14
CA MET A 1 53.71 10.60 -41.58
C MET A 1 52.89 11.67 -40.84
N LYS A 2 51.76 12.10 -41.40
CA LYS A 2 50.89 13.11 -40.79
C LYS A 2 49.72 12.38 -40.09
N THR A 3 49.73 12.38 -38.76
CA THR A 3 48.66 11.80 -37.92
C THR A 3 47.47 12.76 -37.92
N ARG A 4 46.35 12.35 -38.47
CA ARG A 4 45.07 13.08 -38.40
C ARG A 4 44.35 12.74 -37.08
N LEU A 5 44.22 13.75 -36.23
CA LEU A 5 43.45 13.68 -34.98
C LEU A 5 41.96 13.89 -35.31
N THR A 6 41.16 12.83 -35.23
CA THR A 6 39.70 12.91 -35.43
C THR A 6 39.03 13.25 -34.11
N LEU A 7 38.54 14.49 -33.99
CA LEU A 7 37.77 14.97 -32.84
C LEU A 7 36.34 14.43 -32.92
N VAL A 8 35.97 13.45 -32.08
CA VAL A 8 34.58 12.97 -31.95
C VAL A 8 33.88 13.87 -30.95
N VAL A 9 33.00 14.75 -31.44
CA VAL A 9 32.12 15.57 -30.62
C VAL A 9 30.90 14.71 -30.24
N LEU A 10 30.87 14.20 -29.00
CA LEU A 10 29.68 13.56 -28.43
C LEU A 10 28.66 14.65 -28.09
N PHE A 11 27.66 14.81 -28.93
CA PHE A 11 26.46 15.60 -28.61
C PHE A 11 25.60 14.82 -27.59
N GLY A 12 25.78 15.16 -26.31
CA GLY A 12 24.90 14.69 -25.24
C GLY A 12 23.48 15.28 -25.43
N PHE A 13 22.57 14.49 -25.96
CA PHE A 13 21.13 14.80 -25.92
C PHE A 13 20.66 14.68 -24.47
N SER A 14 20.73 15.79 -23.73
CA SER A 14 19.99 15.91 -22.46
C SER A 14 18.50 16.05 -22.77
N THR A 15 17.77 14.95 -22.72
CA THR A 15 16.30 14.99 -22.75
C THR A 15 15.83 15.65 -21.46
N PHE A 16 15.55 16.95 -21.51
CA PHE A 16 14.81 17.66 -20.49
C PHE A 16 13.38 17.09 -20.49
N ILE A 17 13.09 16.15 -19.60
CA ILE A 17 11.71 15.73 -19.31
C ILE A 17 11.05 16.89 -18.58
N PHE A 18 10.48 17.84 -19.33
CA PHE A 18 9.58 18.82 -18.77
C PHE A 18 8.32 18.07 -18.30
N SER A 19 8.20 17.87 -16.99
CA SER A 19 6.94 17.49 -16.39
C SER A 19 5.91 18.60 -16.65
N GLN A 20 5.17 18.48 -17.75
CA GLN A 20 4.11 19.44 -18.08
C GLN A 20 3.02 19.35 -17.02
N LYS A 21 2.79 20.46 -16.31
CA LYS A 21 1.69 20.57 -15.36
C LYS A 21 0.38 20.39 -16.10
N LYS A 22 -0.45 19.44 -15.67
CA LYS A 22 -1.80 19.25 -16.21
C LYS A 22 -2.58 20.58 -16.24
N PRO A 23 -3.30 20.89 -17.31
CA PRO A 23 -4.18 22.05 -17.38
C PRO A 23 -5.22 21.97 -16.26
N LYS A 24 -5.66 23.14 -15.76
CA LYS A 24 -6.66 23.22 -14.69
C LYS A 24 -8.06 23.29 -15.28
N ILE A 25 -9.01 22.55 -14.70
CA ILE A 25 -10.41 22.58 -15.09
C ILE A 25 -11.32 22.76 -13.86
N LYS A 26 -12.44 23.49 -14.06
CA LYS A 26 -13.52 23.62 -13.07
C LYS A 26 -14.76 22.91 -13.59
N GLY A 27 -15.43 22.18 -12.72
CA GLY A 27 -16.73 21.58 -13.02
C GLY A 27 -17.80 22.65 -13.28
N ASN A 28 -18.71 22.38 -14.21
CA ASN A 28 -19.80 23.28 -14.61
C ASN A 28 -21.05 23.13 -13.73
N LYS A 29 -21.00 22.31 -12.69
CA LYS A 29 -22.08 22.04 -11.70
C LYS A 29 -23.33 21.36 -12.28
N MET A 30 -23.33 20.98 -13.56
CA MET A 30 -24.38 20.20 -14.20
C MET A 30 -24.08 18.72 -13.99
N LEU A 31 -24.77 18.05 -13.06
CA LEU A 31 -24.51 16.66 -12.75
C LEU A 31 -25.04 15.72 -13.81
N ILE A 32 -24.21 14.76 -14.17
CA ILE A 32 -24.59 13.61 -15.01
C ILE A 32 -24.11 12.32 -14.34
N GLU A 33 -24.77 11.23 -14.67
CA GLU A 33 -24.41 9.88 -14.26
C GLU A 33 -24.19 9.02 -15.51
N VAL A 34 -23.04 8.38 -15.59
CA VAL A 34 -22.62 7.56 -16.71
C VAL A 34 -22.31 6.16 -16.20
N HIS A 35 -22.88 5.15 -16.86
CA HIS A 35 -22.58 3.74 -16.62
C HIS A 35 -21.92 3.16 -17.88
N LYS A 36 -20.80 2.46 -17.70
CA LYS A 36 -20.11 1.78 -18.80
C LYS A 36 -19.58 0.43 -18.36
N THR A 37 -19.69 -0.55 -19.25
CA THR A 37 -18.97 -1.82 -19.16
C THR A 37 -17.55 -1.63 -19.69
N ILE A 38 -16.63 -2.46 -19.18
CA ILE A 38 -15.26 -2.54 -19.66
C ILE A 38 -15.09 -3.97 -20.16
N ASP A 39 -15.09 -4.12 -21.48
CA ASP A 39 -15.10 -5.44 -22.12
C ASP A 39 -13.71 -6.07 -22.16
N GLU A 40 -12.66 -5.24 -22.05
CA GLU A 40 -11.28 -5.70 -21.99
C GLU A 40 -11.01 -6.38 -20.66
N LYS A 41 -10.22 -7.44 -20.72
CA LYS A 41 -9.76 -8.17 -19.53
C LYS A 41 -8.61 -7.42 -18.86
N PHE A 42 -8.62 -7.40 -17.53
CA PHE A 42 -7.51 -6.92 -16.70
C PHE A 42 -7.61 -7.60 -15.33
N ASP A 43 -6.49 -7.76 -14.68
CA ASP A 43 -6.34 -8.18 -13.28
C ASP A 43 -5.67 -7.12 -12.40
N THR A 44 -5.23 -6.04 -13.02
CA THR A 44 -4.53 -4.94 -12.38
C THR A 44 -5.31 -3.65 -12.52
N ILE A 45 -5.48 -2.90 -11.43
CA ILE A 45 -5.95 -1.52 -11.45
C ILE A 45 -4.84 -0.57 -11.01
N GLU A 46 -4.62 0.49 -11.77
CA GLU A 46 -3.75 1.61 -11.42
C GLU A 46 -4.59 2.89 -11.34
N ILE A 47 -4.65 3.51 -10.17
CA ILE A 47 -5.46 4.72 -9.93
C ILE A 47 -4.54 5.86 -9.51
N ASP A 48 -4.76 7.05 -10.08
CA ASP A 48 -3.91 8.22 -9.87
C ASP A 48 -4.72 9.52 -9.64
N ASP A 49 -4.00 10.63 -9.43
CA ASP A 49 -4.53 12.00 -9.41
C ASP A 49 -5.54 12.32 -8.29
N GLY A 50 -5.38 11.68 -7.14
CA GLY A 50 -6.22 11.98 -5.97
C GLY A 50 -7.69 11.60 -6.13
N LEU A 51 -8.00 10.67 -7.01
CA LEU A 51 -9.35 10.17 -7.20
C LEU A 51 -9.83 9.40 -5.95
N GLU A 52 -11.13 9.52 -5.66
CA GLU A 52 -11.81 8.72 -4.64
C GLU A 52 -12.66 7.67 -5.34
N VAL A 53 -12.37 6.39 -5.08
CA VAL A 53 -12.98 5.25 -5.77
C VAL A 53 -13.59 4.28 -4.76
N ASN A 54 -14.85 3.93 -4.98
CA ASN A 54 -15.48 2.79 -4.33
C ASN A 54 -15.27 1.55 -5.21
N LEU A 55 -14.70 0.51 -4.63
CA LEU A 55 -14.40 -0.74 -5.32
C LEU A 55 -15.41 -1.81 -4.91
N TYR A 56 -15.98 -2.45 -5.91
CA TYR A 56 -16.88 -3.59 -5.77
C TYR A 56 -16.30 -4.79 -6.53
N GLN A 57 -16.64 -5.99 -6.13
CA GLN A 57 -16.36 -7.20 -6.90
C GLN A 57 -17.66 -7.75 -7.47
N GLY A 58 -17.66 -8.14 -8.75
CA GLY A 58 -18.84 -8.68 -9.43
C GLY A 58 -18.45 -9.51 -10.63
N ASN A 59 -19.45 -9.97 -11.40
CA ASN A 59 -19.21 -10.87 -12.52
C ASN A 59 -18.78 -10.19 -13.83
N GLN A 60 -18.81 -8.85 -13.86
CA GLN A 60 -18.48 -8.07 -15.05
C GLN A 60 -17.76 -6.78 -14.66
N ASN A 61 -16.71 -6.45 -15.41
CA ASN A 61 -16.00 -5.20 -15.24
C ASN A 61 -16.87 -4.02 -15.71
N SER A 62 -17.04 -3.02 -14.85
CA SER A 62 -17.85 -1.84 -15.18
C SER A 62 -17.54 -0.67 -14.25
N TYR A 63 -17.94 0.52 -14.63
CA TYR A 63 -17.93 1.65 -13.73
C TYR A 63 -19.20 2.49 -13.81
N MET A 64 -19.55 3.12 -12.71
CA MET A 64 -20.51 4.20 -12.60
C MET A 64 -19.78 5.47 -12.18
N LEU A 65 -19.91 6.51 -12.99
CA LEU A 65 -19.33 7.82 -12.74
C LEU A 65 -20.43 8.87 -12.63
N LYS A 66 -20.55 9.49 -11.46
CA LYS A 66 -21.46 10.65 -11.25
C LYS A 66 -20.62 11.89 -11.00
N THR A 67 -20.62 12.82 -11.94
CA THR A 67 -19.79 14.01 -11.89
C THR A 67 -20.42 15.18 -12.66
N ASP A 68 -19.74 16.33 -12.67
CA ASP A 68 -20.12 17.46 -13.51
C ASP A 68 -19.92 17.11 -14.98
N TYR A 69 -20.85 17.47 -15.85
CA TYR A 69 -20.91 17.07 -17.27
C TYR A 69 -19.57 17.25 -18.00
N ASN A 70 -18.94 18.41 -17.82
CA ASN A 70 -17.67 18.73 -18.48
C ASN A 70 -16.45 18.00 -17.86
N LEU A 71 -16.63 17.23 -16.80
CA LEU A 71 -15.57 16.43 -16.17
C LEU A 71 -15.61 14.95 -16.62
N VAL A 72 -16.66 14.51 -17.31
CA VAL A 72 -16.78 13.12 -17.75
C VAL A 72 -15.57 12.70 -18.58
N ASP A 73 -15.24 13.48 -19.61
CA ASP A 73 -14.10 13.18 -20.50
C ASP A 73 -12.73 13.52 -19.89
N VAL A 74 -12.70 14.16 -18.73
CA VAL A 74 -11.46 14.44 -18.00
C VAL A 74 -10.97 13.20 -17.27
N ILE A 75 -11.89 12.36 -16.81
CA ILE A 75 -11.55 11.11 -16.11
C ILE A 75 -11.35 10.03 -17.17
N LYS A 76 -10.15 9.48 -17.25
CA LYS A 76 -9.75 8.51 -18.25
C LYS A 76 -9.75 7.10 -17.67
N PHE A 77 -10.28 6.18 -18.44
CA PHE A 77 -10.26 4.73 -18.20
C PHE A 77 -9.58 4.10 -19.40
N VAL A 78 -8.40 3.53 -19.22
CA VAL A 78 -7.60 2.97 -20.31
C VAL A 78 -7.09 1.60 -19.89
N VAL A 79 -7.47 0.56 -20.62
CA VAL A 79 -6.88 -0.77 -20.43
C VAL A 79 -5.68 -0.90 -21.36
N TYR A 80 -4.55 -1.24 -20.79
CA TYR A 80 -3.29 -1.49 -21.49
C TYR A 80 -2.49 -2.55 -20.72
N GLU A 81 -1.99 -3.58 -21.43
CA GLU A 81 -1.20 -4.67 -20.87
C GLU A 81 -1.80 -5.21 -19.55
N ASN A 82 -3.05 -5.68 -19.63
CA ASN A 82 -3.78 -6.27 -18.48
C ASN A 82 -4.02 -5.31 -17.29
N THR A 83 -3.81 -4.01 -17.49
CA THR A 83 -3.94 -2.97 -16.45
C THR A 83 -5.01 -1.95 -16.83
N LEU A 84 -6.04 -1.79 -16.00
CA LEU A 84 -6.97 -0.66 -16.07
C LEU A 84 -6.35 0.54 -15.38
N LYS A 85 -5.97 1.56 -16.14
CA LYS A 85 -5.47 2.85 -15.64
C LYS A 85 -6.61 3.86 -15.53
N ILE A 86 -6.80 4.43 -14.33
CA ILE A 86 -7.80 5.45 -14.04
C ILE A 86 -7.09 6.70 -13.56
N TYR A 87 -7.19 7.78 -14.34
CA TYR A 87 -6.49 9.03 -14.07
C TYR A 87 -7.25 10.23 -14.64
N THR A 88 -6.78 11.44 -14.40
CA THR A 88 -7.36 12.66 -14.97
C THR A 88 -6.45 13.28 -16.02
N SER A 89 -7.01 13.72 -17.16
CA SER A 89 -6.26 14.46 -18.19
C SER A 89 -5.97 15.91 -17.79
N SER A 90 -6.71 16.45 -16.82
CA SER A 90 -6.59 17.82 -16.31
C SER A 90 -6.70 17.84 -14.78
N LYS A 91 -6.07 18.82 -14.12
CA LYS A 91 -6.22 19.02 -12.68
C LYS A 91 -7.59 19.61 -12.36
N ILE A 92 -8.48 18.82 -11.76
CA ILE A 92 -9.79 19.27 -11.32
C ILE A 92 -9.62 20.17 -10.09
N VAL A 93 -9.93 21.46 -10.20
CA VAL A 93 -9.77 22.43 -9.12
C VAL A 93 -11.06 22.68 -8.34
N SER A 94 -12.23 22.42 -8.94
CA SER A 94 -13.51 22.41 -8.25
C SER A 94 -14.51 21.51 -8.97
N LYS A 95 -15.42 20.93 -8.22
CA LYS A 95 -16.47 20.03 -8.71
C LYS A 95 -17.68 20.11 -7.77
N LYS A 96 -18.89 19.92 -8.29
CA LYS A 96 -20.09 19.75 -7.45
C LYS A 96 -20.12 18.34 -6.84
N LYS A 97 -19.79 17.33 -7.65
CA LYS A 97 -19.67 15.93 -7.21
C LYS A 97 -18.68 15.18 -8.09
N LEU A 98 -18.01 14.22 -7.50
CA LEU A 98 -17.29 13.15 -8.22
C LEU A 98 -17.45 11.89 -7.39
N LEU A 99 -18.25 10.97 -7.88
CA LEU A 99 -18.43 9.65 -7.29
C LEU A 99 -18.06 8.65 -8.38
N LEU A 100 -17.10 7.83 -8.10
CA LEU A 100 -16.65 6.75 -8.97
C LEU A 100 -16.83 5.42 -8.24
N ASN A 101 -17.72 4.58 -8.77
CA ASN A 101 -17.87 3.21 -8.37
C ASN A 101 -17.27 2.33 -9.47
N LEU A 102 -16.31 1.51 -9.12
CA LEU A 102 -15.66 0.56 -10.02
C LEU A 102 -16.05 -0.85 -9.58
N THR A 103 -16.57 -1.63 -10.51
CA THR A 103 -16.81 -3.07 -10.30
C THR A 103 -15.80 -3.86 -11.11
N VAL A 104 -15.13 -4.81 -10.46
CA VAL A 104 -14.13 -5.68 -11.08
C VAL A 104 -14.53 -7.14 -10.92
N ASN A 105 -14.23 -7.98 -11.90
CA ASN A 105 -14.48 -9.41 -11.80
C ASN A 105 -13.34 -10.11 -11.06
N GLU A 106 -12.16 -10.04 -11.60
CA GLU A 106 -10.94 -10.61 -11.05
C GLU A 106 -9.95 -9.50 -10.76
N LEU A 107 -9.21 -9.59 -9.66
CA LEU A 107 -8.25 -8.56 -9.27
C LEU A 107 -7.09 -9.18 -8.50
N GLU A 108 -5.89 -9.03 -9.03
CA GLU A 108 -4.65 -9.46 -8.37
C GLU A 108 -3.79 -8.27 -7.92
N HIS A 109 -3.83 -7.15 -8.65
CA HIS A 109 -2.98 -6.00 -8.33
C HIS A 109 -3.78 -4.71 -8.20
N ILE A 110 -3.51 -3.98 -7.11
CA ILE A 110 -4.03 -2.64 -6.83
C ILE A 110 -2.85 -1.70 -6.68
N ILE A 111 -2.74 -0.71 -7.56
CA ILE A 111 -1.68 0.31 -7.54
C ILE A 111 -2.31 1.68 -7.34
N LEU A 112 -1.99 2.31 -6.22
CA LEU A 112 -2.56 3.61 -5.82
C LEU A 112 -1.45 4.67 -5.78
N LYS A 113 -1.68 5.81 -6.45
CA LYS A 113 -0.70 6.89 -6.56
C LYS A 113 -1.30 8.25 -6.18
N ASN A 114 -0.45 9.17 -5.77
CA ASN A 114 -0.74 10.62 -5.69
C ASN A 114 -2.06 10.98 -5.00
N GLY A 115 -2.25 10.54 -3.76
CA GLY A 115 -3.37 10.96 -2.93
C GLY A 115 -4.71 10.26 -3.20
N VAL A 116 -4.71 9.17 -3.97
CA VAL A 116 -5.90 8.34 -4.22
C VAL A 116 -6.48 7.80 -2.92
N LYS A 117 -7.82 7.74 -2.85
CA LYS A 117 -8.54 7.04 -1.80
C LYS A 117 -9.36 5.90 -2.40
N LEU A 118 -9.07 4.68 -1.99
CA LEU A 118 -9.79 3.48 -2.43
C LEU A 118 -10.56 2.89 -1.27
N LYS A 119 -11.86 2.66 -1.45
CA LYS A 119 -12.69 1.99 -0.45
C LYS A 119 -13.34 0.74 -1.05
N GLY A 120 -12.96 -0.44 -0.56
CA GLY A 120 -13.69 -1.68 -0.81
C GLY A 120 -15.06 -1.62 -0.15
N LYS A 121 -16.11 -1.85 -0.90
CA LYS A 121 -17.48 -1.85 -0.41
C LYS A 121 -17.94 -3.24 -0.01
N GLU A 122 -17.26 -4.23 -0.52
CA GLU A 122 -17.51 -5.64 -0.29
C GLU A 122 -16.18 -6.35 0.01
N ARG A 123 -16.26 -7.62 0.37
CA ARG A 123 -15.06 -8.44 0.54
C ARG A 123 -14.50 -8.80 -0.84
N LEU A 124 -13.27 -8.42 -1.08
CA LEU A 124 -12.52 -8.85 -2.26
C LEU A 124 -12.01 -10.27 -2.07
N THR A 125 -12.29 -11.12 -3.03
CA THR A 125 -11.81 -12.52 -3.07
C THR A 125 -10.82 -12.66 -4.21
N SER A 126 -9.65 -13.23 -3.92
CA SER A 126 -8.60 -13.50 -4.90
C SER A 126 -7.72 -14.63 -4.37
N ASP A 127 -7.01 -15.34 -5.23
CA ASP A 127 -5.99 -16.27 -4.77
C ASP A 127 -4.79 -15.49 -4.24
N LYS A 128 -4.38 -14.44 -4.96
CA LYS A 128 -3.27 -13.55 -4.57
C LYS A 128 -3.68 -12.10 -4.75
N LEU A 129 -3.38 -11.26 -3.77
CA LEU A 129 -3.63 -9.84 -3.86
C LEU A 129 -2.40 -9.01 -3.49
N TYR A 130 -1.97 -8.16 -4.41
CA TYR A 130 -0.88 -7.20 -4.22
C TYR A 130 -1.44 -5.79 -4.15
N VAL A 131 -1.22 -5.10 -3.03
CA VAL A 131 -1.66 -3.71 -2.83
C VAL A 131 -0.43 -2.83 -2.71
N SER A 132 -0.23 -1.94 -3.67
CA SER A 132 0.90 -1.00 -3.70
C SER A 132 0.42 0.44 -3.55
N GLY A 133 0.89 1.13 -2.52
CA GLY A 133 0.51 2.50 -2.23
C GLY A 133 1.69 3.47 -2.27
N TYR A 134 1.53 4.57 -3.01
CA TYR A 134 2.56 5.60 -3.21
C TYR A 134 1.99 7.01 -2.99
N SER A 135 2.81 7.89 -2.41
CA SER A 135 2.53 9.35 -2.39
C SER A 135 1.17 9.71 -1.80
N SER A 136 1.00 9.46 -0.51
CA SER A 136 -0.15 9.88 0.30
C SER A 136 -1.50 9.23 -0.05
N CYS A 137 -1.50 8.09 -0.74
CA CYS A 137 -2.74 7.36 -0.97
C CYS A 137 -3.29 6.74 0.32
N ARG A 138 -4.57 6.40 0.31
CA ARG A 138 -5.27 5.72 1.40
C ARG A 138 -6.17 4.63 0.86
N PHE A 139 -6.26 3.51 1.57
CA PHE A 139 -7.20 2.45 1.24
C PHE A 139 -7.87 1.86 2.48
N ASP A 140 -9.02 1.24 2.26
CA ASP A 140 -9.78 0.49 3.26
C ASP A 140 -10.36 -0.75 2.55
N LEU A 141 -9.78 -1.92 2.81
CA LEU A 141 -10.08 -3.15 2.09
C LEU A 141 -10.37 -4.30 3.06
N ASN A 142 -11.45 -5.03 2.78
CA ASN A 142 -11.72 -6.33 3.37
C ASN A 142 -11.40 -7.40 2.32
N VAL A 143 -10.46 -8.29 2.64
CA VAL A 143 -9.89 -9.24 1.66
C VAL A 143 -10.04 -10.66 2.15
N LYS A 144 -10.33 -11.59 1.23
CA LYS A 144 -10.16 -13.04 1.40
C LYS A 144 -9.24 -13.51 0.30
N ALA A 145 -8.00 -13.84 0.64
CA ALA A 145 -7.00 -14.35 -0.30
C ALA A 145 -6.07 -15.32 0.41
N GLU A 146 -5.47 -16.26 -0.35
CA GLU A 146 -4.43 -17.15 0.20
C GLU A 146 -3.16 -16.36 0.52
N ASP A 147 -2.76 -15.46 -0.39
CA ASP A 147 -1.58 -14.62 -0.21
C ASP A 147 -1.95 -13.14 -0.38
N VAL A 148 -1.59 -12.31 0.60
CA VAL A 148 -1.71 -10.86 0.50
C VAL A 148 -0.35 -10.20 0.69
N THR A 149 0.02 -9.32 -0.24
CA THR A 149 1.21 -8.47 -0.11
C THR A 149 0.82 -7.01 -0.13
N VAL A 150 1.17 -6.28 0.91
CA VAL A 150 0.97 -4.83 1.00
C VAL A 150 2.31 -4.11 0.98
N THR A 151 2.52 -3.21 0.03
CA THR A 151 3.74 -2.41 -0.10
C THR A 151 3.40 -0.92 -0.07
N LEU A 152 3.92 -0.19 0.92
CA LEU A 152 3.60 1.21 1.14
C LEU A 152 4.85 2.10 1.12
N HIS A 153 4.72 3.25 0.46
CA HIS A 153 5.77 4.27 0.33
C HIS A 153 5.23 5.69 0.47
N ARG A 154 6.05 6.62 0.96
CA ARG A 154 5.82 8.08 0.92
C ARG A 154 4.47 8.53 1.49
N ASN A 155 4.28 8.39 2.80
CA ASN A 155 3.06 8.77 3.52
C ASN A 155 1.78 8.05 3.06
N SER A 156 1.89 6.95 2.34
CA SER A 156 0.72 6.13 2.03
C SER A 156 0.28 5.31 3.23
N GLY A 157 -0.96 4.84 3.22
CA GLY A 157 -1.46 4.05 4.32
C GLY A 157 -2.86 3.49 4.06
N GLY A 158 -3.38 2.76 5.03
CA GLY A 158 -4.71 2.19 4.89
C GLY A 158 -5.15 1.25 5.99
N LYS A 159 -6.17 0.48 5.66
CA LYS A 159 -6.68 -0.61 6.47
C LYS A 159 -6.82 -1.85 5.63
N ILE A 160 -6.49 -3.01 6.21
CA ILE A 160 -6.68 -4.30 5.58
C ILE A 160 -7.13 -5.32 6.62
N ASN A 161 -8.15 -6.09 6.29
CA ASN A 161 -8.69 -7.12 7.16
C ASN A 161 -8.66 -8.46 6.44
N LYS A 162 -8.20 -9.49 7.14
CA LYS A 162 -8.14 -10.92 6.82
C LYS A 162 -7.32 -11.33 5.60
N SER A 163 -6.40 -12.27 5.83
CA SER A 163 -5.77 -13.10 4.79
C SER A 163 -5.11 -14.32 5.40
N ASP A 164 -4.85 -15.38 4.61
CA ASP A 164 -4.24 -16.61 5.11
C ASP A 164 -2.72 -16.46 5.27
N ASN A 165 -1.99 -15.91 4.28
CA ASN A 165 -0.59 -15.52 4.38
C ASN A 165 -0.45 -14.03 4.09
N THR A 166 0.32 -13.32 4.92
CA THR A 166 0.42 -11.88 4.78
C THR A 166 1.87 -11.42 4.78
N THR A 167 2.22 -10.60 3.77
CA THR A 167 3.49 -9.88 3.70
C THR A 167 3.22 -8.38 3.67
N ILE A 168 3.86 -7.63 4.58
CA ILE A 168 3.73 -6.19 4.69
C ILE A 168 5.11 -5.55 4.57
N VAL A 169 5.28 -4.63 3.63
CA VAL A 169 6.48 -3.82 3.44
C VAL A 169 6.12 -2.35 3.54
N MET A 170 6.69 -1.67 4.51
CA MET A 170 6.39 -0.27 4.80
C MET A 170 7.67 0.56 4.83
N ASN A 171 7.70 1.60 4.02
CA ASN A 171 8.84 2.51 3.91
C ASN A 171 8.40 3.95 4.11
N ASP A 172 9.31 4.76 4.63
CA ASP A 172 9.08 6.17 4.92
C ASP A 172 8.02 6.34 6.05
N ARG A 173 7.28 7.44 6.07
CA ARG A 173 6.24 7.71 7.07
C ARG A 173 4.90 7.11 6.65
N THR A 174 4.84 5.79 6.48
CA THR A 174 3.61 5.08 6.13
C THR A 174 2.88 4.59 7.37
N ASP A 175 1.57 4.45 7.28
CA ASP A 175 0.73 3.98 8.36
C ASP A 175 -0.24 2.89 7.87
N LEU A 176 -0.33 1.78 8.59
CA LEU A 176 -1.25 0.69 8.26
C LEU A 176 -1.93 0.17 9.54
N LYS A 177 -3.21 -0.15 9.38
CA LYS A 177 -3.97 -0.91 10.38
C LYS A 177 -4.42 -2.23 9.78
N GLY A 178 -4.24 -3.32 10.51
CA GLY A 178 -4.65 -4.65 10.08
C GLY A 178 -5.37 -5.39 11.20
N ASP A 179 -6.48 -6.05 10.84
CA ASP A 179 -7.08 -7.11 11.66
C ASP A 179 -6.87 -8.41 10.87
N ILE A 180 -5.79 -9.13 11.21
CA ILE A 180 -5.20 -10.18 10.37
C ILE A 180 -5.21 -11.49 11.14
N SER A 181 -5.88 -12.51 10.57
CA SER A 181 -5.77 -13.90 11.02
C SER A 181 -5.04 -14.68 9.94
N THR A 182 -3.80 -15.12 10.24
CA THR A 182 -2.88 -15.65 9.22
C THR A 182 -2.01 -16.76 9.78
N GLY A 183 -1.72 -17.79 8.97
CA GLY A 183 -0.72 -18.80 9.35
C GLY A 183 0.67 -18.17 9.44
N LYS A 184 1.06 -17.36 8.45
CA LYS A 184 2.37 -16.73 8.42
C LYS A 184 2.30 -15.24 8.08
N LEU A 185 2.81 -14.42 9.00
CA LEU A 185 2.97 -12.98 8.81
C LEU A 185 4.45 -12.63 8.62
N ARG A 186 4.74 -11.84 7.60
CA ARG A 186 6.05 -11.18 7.41
C ARG A 186 5.88 -9.68 7.34
N VAL A 187 6.63 -8.97 8.17
CA VAL A 187 6.59 -7.51 8.23
C VAL A 187 7.99 -6.94 8.09
N THR A 188 8.17 -6.02 7.16
CA THR A 188 9.38 -5.22 7.02
C THR A 188 9.01 -3.75 7.13
N MET A 189 9.60 -3.01 8.07
CA MET A 189 9.30 -1.61 8.32
C MET A 189 10.58 -0.78 8.39
N ASN A 190 10.58 0.36 7.69
CA ASN A 190 11.71 1.28 7.67
C ASN A 190 11.25 2.74 7.82
N LYS A 191 12.10 3.61 8.37
CA LYS A 191 11.98 5.08 8.35
C LYS A 191 10.65 5.61 8.92
N SER A 192 10.41 5.39 10.18
CA SER A 192 9.23 5.88 10.91
C SER A 192 7.88 5.36 10.36
N ALA A 193 7.88 4.18 9.77
CA ALA A 193 6.64 3.49 9.44
C ALA A 193 5.90 3.07 10.72
N GLN A 194 4.57 3.15 10.71
CA GLN A 194 3.71 2.82 11.85
C GLN A 194 2.73 1.72 11.48
N LEU A 195 2.74 0.61 12.23
CA LEU A 195 1.86 -0.52 12.01
C LEU A 195 1.09 -0.87 13.28
N ASN A 196 -0.24 -0.92 13.16
CA ASN A 196 -1.12 -1.42 14.21
C ASN A 196 -1.77 -2.71 13.75
N LEU A 197 -1.59 -3.79 14.51
CA LEU A 197 -2.10 -5.11 14.20
C LEU A 197 -2.96 -5.65 15.34
N ASP A 198 -4.13 -6.13 14.96
CA ASP A 198 -5.02 -6.97 15.75
C ASP A 198 -5.17 -8.34 15.08
N GLY A 199 -5.67 -9.36 15.80
CA GLY A 199 -5.94 -10.70 15.28
C GLY A 199 -4.97 -11.77 15.78
N GLU A 200 -4.57 -12.71 14.91
CA GLU A 200 -3.71 -13.83 15.31
C GLU A 200 -2.81 -14.34 14.18
N SER A 201 -1.70 -14.99 14.57
CA SER A 201 -0.79 -15.64 13.62
C SER A 201 -0.13 -16.87 14.25
N ASP A 202 0.15 -17.90 13.44
CA ASP A 202 0.97 -19.02 13.92
C ASP A 202 2.44 -18.61 14.01
N LEU A 203 2.97 -17.96 12.97
CA LEU A 203 4.33 -17.43 12.94
C LEU A 203 4.35 -15.99 12.45
N ALA A 204 4.87 -15.08 13.25
CA ALA A 204 5.07 -13.68 12.89
C ALA A 204 6.56 -13.33 12.82
N ILE A 205 7.02 -12.81 11.68
CA ILE A 205 8.41 -12.42 11.42
C ILE A 205 8.46 -10.92 11.21
N PHE A 206 9.19 -10.22 12.07
CA PHE A 206 9.29 -8.77 12.08
C PHE A 206 10.72 -8.30 11.86
N ASN A 207 10.94 -7.45 10.84
CA ASN A 207 12.18 -6.74 10.57
C ASN A 207 11.92 -5.24 10.62
N LEU A 208 12.38 -4.57 11.67
CA LEU A 208 12.11 -3.16 11.93
C LEU A 208 13.42 -2.35 11.97
N LYS A 209 13.43 -1.19 11.29
CA LYS A 209 14.58 -0.30 11.22
C LYS A 209 14.15 1.17 11.32
N ASP A 210 15.09 2.02 11.74
CA ASP A 210 14.99 3.49 11.61
C ASP A 210 13.73 4.09 12.24
N ALA A 211 13.53 3.93 13.52
CA ALA A 211 12.41 4.46 14.29
C ALA A 211 11.02 3.95 13.82
N ALA A 212 10.94 2.70 13.36
CA ALA A 212 9.67 2.04 13.09
C ALA A 212 8.88 1.78 14.38
N GLU A 213 7.56 1.93 14.32
CA GLU A 213 6.65 1.71 15.45
C GLU A 213 5.69 0.56 15.14
N LEU A 214 5.79 -0.53 15.89
CA LEU A 214 4.90 -1.68 15.80
C LEU A 214 4.04 -1.80 17.05
N ASN A 215 2.74 -1.69 16.89
CA ASN A 215 1.77 -1.99 17.92
C ASN A 215 0.95 -3.24 17.55
N ALA A 216 1.42 -4.39 18.03
CA ALA A 216 0.80 -5.70 17.86
C ALA A 216 0.45 -6.34 19.22
N LYS A 217 0.13 -5.52 20.23
CA LYS A 217 -0.25 -6.01 21.57
C LYS A 217 -1.55 -6.83 21.56
N ASN A 218 -2.44 -6.56 20.61
CA ASN A 218 -3.70 -7.27 20.45
C ASN A 218 -3.63 -8.40 19.41
N MET A 219 -2.51 -8.52 18.69
CA MET A 219 -2.27 -9.59 17.74
C MET A 219 -1.55 -10.75 18.45
N LYS A 220 -2.23 -11.88 18.62
CA LYS A 220 -1.72 -13.04 19.35
C LYS A 220 -0.90 -13.94 18.44
N ALA A 221 0.40 -13.74 18.33
CA ALA A 221 1.29 -14.65 17.63
C ALA A 221 1.58 -15.92 18.48
N THR A 222 1.51 -17.10 17.86
CA THR A 222 1.93 -18.34 18.55
C THR A 222 3.44 -18.33 18.73
N SER A 223 4.19 -18.03 17.68
CA SER A 223 5.64 -17.83 17.72
C SER A 223 6.02 -16.57 16.94
N ALA A 224 7.12 -15.94 17.33
CA ALA A 224 7.62 -14.75 16.67
C ALA A 224 9.13 -14.73 16.51
N ASP A 225 9.60 -14.15 15.40
CA ASP A 225 11.00 -13.76 15.18
C ASP A 225 11.03 -12.23 15.06
N LEU A 226 11.81 -11.59 15.90
CA LEU A 226 11.95 -10.12 15.91
C LEU A 226 13.40 -9.72 15.68
N TYR A 227 13.64 -9.00 14.60
CA TYR A 227 14.89 -8.28 14.36
C TYR A 227 14.60 -6.78 14.34
N THR A 228 15.25 -6.00 15.22
CA THR A 228 15.05 -4.57 15.32
C THR A 228 16.38 -3.82 15.50
N THR A 229 16.52 -2.70 14.78
CA THR A 229 17.73 -1.87 14.82
C THR A 229 17.39 -0.39 15.00
N ILE A 230 18.38 0.36 15.46
CA ILE A 230 18.40 1.81 15.67
C ILE A 230 17.50 2.25 16.82
N SER A 231 16.22 2.54 16.65
CA SER A 231 15.36 3.05 17.73
C SER A 231 13.88 2.70 17.55
N SER A 232 13.62 1.47 17.14
CA SER A 232 12.26 0.99 16.96
C SER A 232 11.53 0.83 18.30
N ASP A 233 10.23 1.11 18.32
CA ASP A 233 9.31 0.87 19.43
C ASP A 233 8.37 -0.28 19.09
N VAL A 234 8.37 -1.35 19.89
CA VAL A 234 7.71 -2.61 19.56
C VAL A 234 6.84 -3.10 20.69
N HIS A 235 5.56 -3.24 20.45
CA HIS A 235 4.61 -3.91 21.34
C HIS A 235 4.13 -5.20 20.69
N LEU A 236 4.48 -6.36 21.24
CA LEU A 236 4.22 -7.65 20.63
C LEU A 236 3.66 -8.65 21.63
N HIS A 237 2.54 -9.30 21.30
CA HIS A 237 1.95 -10.36 22.10
C HIS A 237 2.32 -11.73 21.50
N VAL A 238 3.04 -12.55 22.29
CA VAL A 238 3.49 -13.87 21.86
C VAL A 238 3.07 -14.92 22.88
N LYS A 239 2.52 -16.06 22.40
CA LYS A 239 1.98 -17.12 23.25
C LYS A 239 3.03 -18.12 23.71
N LYS A 240 3.95 -18.58 22.80
CA LYS A 240 4.85 -19.72 23.08
C LYS A 240 6.34 -19.36 23.03
N ASN A 241 6.84 -18.90 21.89
CA ASN A 241 8.26 -18.67 21.68
C ASN A 241 8.52 -17.37 20.93
N ILE A 242 9.57 -16.67 21.33
CA ILE A 242 10.11 -15.54 20.58
C ILE A 242 11.63 -15.63 20.50
N GLU A 243 12.16 -15.55 19.25
CA GLU A 243 13.56 -15.27 19.00
C GLU A 243 13.74 -13.77 18.75
N LEU A 244 14.73 -13.17 19.41
CA LEU A 244 14.85 -11.73 19.44
C LEU A 244 16.29 -11.28 19.22
N TYR A 245 16.49 -10.37 18.27
CA TYR A 245 17.69 -9.56 18.10
C TYR A 245 17.32 -8.08 18.15
N ALA A 246 17.99 -7.30 18.99
CA ALA A 246 17.76 -5.88 19.14
C ALA A 246 19.07 -5.11 19.32
N GLU A 247 19.24 -4.03 18.54
CA GLU A 247 20.38 -3.11 18.69
C GLU A 247 19.95 -1.64 18.67
N GLY A 248 20.84 -0.75 19.09
CA GLY A 248 20.65 0.70 19.13
C GLY A 248 19.91 1.17 20.38
N ARG A 249 18.71 1.70 20.22
CA ARG A 249 17.87 2.22 21.32
C ARG A 249 16.46 1.64 21.28
N SER A 250 16.31 0.44 20.72
CA SER A 250 15.00 -0.18 20.52
C SER A 250 14.35 -0.53 21.86
N LYS A 251 13.04 -0.32 21.98
CA LYS A 251 12.23 -0.69 23.13
C LYS A 251 11.24 -1.77 22.71
N ILE A 252 11.32 -2.93 23.38
CA ILE A 252 10.49 -4.08 23.05
C ILE A 252 9.65 -4.45 24.26
N TYR A 253 8.33 -4.28 24.14
CA TYR A 253 7.35 -4.65 25.14
C TYR A 253 6.71 -5.99 24.71
N ILE A 254 6.95 -7.04 25.53
CA ILE A 254 6.44 -8.39 25.27
C ILE A 254 5.25 -8.64 26.17
N TYR A 255 4.11 -8.93 25.56
CA TYR A 255 2.88 -9.34 26.20
C TYR A 255 2.69 -10.86 26.07
N GLY A 256 2.07 -11.49 27.08
CA GLY A 256 1.99 -12.93 27.22
C GLY A 256 3.16 -13.50 28.00
N ASP A 257 3.29 -14.84 27.94
CA ASP A 257 4.34 -15.56 28.69
C ASP A 257 5.16 -16.50 27.80
N PRO A 258 5.81 -15.98 26.73
CA PRO A 258 6.60 -16.80 25.84
C PRO A 258 7.95 -17.18 26.46
N LYS A 259 8.53 -18.31 25.99
CA LYS A 259 9.96 -18.55 26.10
C LYS A 259 10.70 -17.55 25.22
N ILE A 260 11.58 -16.75 25.82
CA ILE A 260 12.34 -15.71 25.12
C ILE A 260 13.76 -16.25 24.86
N GLU A 261 14.15 -16.31 23.59
CA GLU A 261 15.52 -16.60 23.15
C GLU A 261 16.16 -15.33 22.61
N ILE A 262 17.17 -14.81 23.30
CA ILE A 262 17.86 -13.58 22.91
C ILE A 262 19.08 -13.97 22.06
N LYS A 263 19.03 -13.67 20.76
CA LYS A 263 20.13 -13.84 19.81
C LYS A 263 21.15 -12.69 19.87
N GLY A 264 20.70 -11.53 20.29
CA GLY A 264 21.53 -10.36 20.55
C GLY A 264 20.74 -9.22 21.17
N LEU A 265 21.36 -8.56 22.14
CA LEU A 265 20.80 -7.35 22.77
C LEU A 265 21.97 -6.40 23.03
N THR A 266 22.09 -5.38 22.18
CA THR A 266 23.25 -4.49 22.20
C THR A 266 22.85 -3.04 22.41
N ASP A 267 23.82 -2.21 22.73
CA ASP A 267 23.70 -0.78 22.98
C ASP A 267 22.73 -0.47 24.15
N LYS A 268 21.72 0.38 23.85
CA LYS A 268 20.71 0.80 24.84
C LYS A 268 19.35 0.14 24.62
N SER A 269 19.30 -0.95 23.87
CA SER A 269 18.06 -1.69 23.62
C SER A 269 17.55 -2.33 24.90
N ARG A 270 16.23 -2.39 25.06
CA ARG A 270 15.57 -2.89 26.29
C ARG A 270 14.40 -3.80 25.93
N ILE A 271 14.32 -4.89 26.69
CA ILE A 271 13.17 -5.81 26.67
C ILE A 271 12.39 -5.60 27.97
N ILE A 272 11.09 -5.40 27.85
CA ILE A 272 10.18 -5.12 28.95
C ILE A 272 9.02 -6.12 28.88
N LYS A 273 8.92 -7.01 29.84
CA LYS A 273 7.80 -7.95 29.98
C LYS A 273 6.60 -7.21 30.60
N LYS A 274 5.40 -7.42 30.02
CA LYS A 274 4.14 -6.79 30.40
C LYS A 274 3.11 -7.84 30.84
#